data_3170d12510bbaf5adfaf95906b1484b0
#
_entry.id   3170d12510bbaf5adfaf95906b1484b0
#
_cell.length_a   1.000
_cell.length_b   1.000
_cell.length_c   1.000
_cell.angle_alpha   90.00
_cell.angle_beta   90.00
_cell.angle_gamma   90.00
#
_symmetry.space_group_name_H-M   'P 1'
#
loop_
_entity.id
_entity.type
_entity.pdbx_description
1 polymer ?
#
loop_
_entity_poly.entity_id
_entity_poly.type
_entity_poly.pdbx_seq_one_letter_code
_entity_poly.pdbx_strand_id
1 'polypeptide(L)' 'ARHCLSQSHRFKGMCVSSNNCANVCRTESFPDGECKSHGLERKCFCKKVC' A
#
# COMPACT_ATOMS: atom_id res chain seq x y z
N ALA A 1 -16.57 -0.22 10.82
CA ALA A 1 -15.56 -1.08 10.20
C ALA A 1 -14.17 -0.49 10.41
N ARG A 2 -13.20 -1.35 10.66
CA ARG A 2 -11.81 -0.93 10.84
C ARG A 2 -11.03 -1.23 9.58
N HIS A 3 -10.09 -0.35 9.30
CA HIS A 3 -9.13 -0.60 8.22
C HIS A 3 -7.79 -0.98 8.81
N CYS A 4 -7.25 -2.08 8.35
CA CYS A 4 -5.93 -2.53 8.74
C CYS A 4 -4.94 -2.22 7.62
N LEU A 5 -3.80 -1.70 7.99
CA LEU A 5 -2.75 -1.36 7.04
C LEU A 5 -1.60 -2.36 7.17
N SER A 6 -1.04 -2.74 6.04
CA SER A 6 0.11 -3.63 6.00
C SER A 6 1.03 -3.16 4.89
N GLN A 7 2.33 -3.10 5.17
CA GLN A 7 3.28 -2.70 4.15
C GLN A 7 3.31 -3.73 3.02
N SER A 8 3.24 -3.23 1.77
CA SER A 8 3.29 -4.11 0.62
C SER A 8 4.65 -4.80 0.54
N HIS A 9 4.63 -6.10 0.29
CA HIS A 9 5.84 -6.88 0.12
C HIS A 9 6.30 -6.94 -1.34
N ARG A 10 5.42 -6.64 -2.27
CA ARG A 10 5.72 -6.73 -3.70
C ARG A 10 6.10 -5.39 -4.32
N PHE A 11 5.69 -4.31 -3.67
CA PHE A 11 5.98 -2.98 -4.18
C PHE A 11 7.43 -2.63 -3.88
N LYS A 12 8.20 -2.35 -4.92
CA LYS A 12 9.61 -1.99 -4.78
C LYS A 12 9.82 -0.54 -5.19
N GLY A 13 10.80 0.09 -4.55
CA GLY A 13 11.12 1.48 -4.82
C GLY A 13 10.20 2.44 -4.08
N MET A 14 10.23 3.70 -4.48
CA MET A 14 9.43 4.74 -3.85
C MET A 14 8.01 4.72 -4.37
N CYS A 15 7.06 4.83 -3.46
CA CYS A 15 5.65 4.87 -3.82
C CYS A 15 5.27 6.29 -4.23
N VAL A 16 5.22 6.53 -5.54
CA VAL A 16 4.88 7.85 -6.07
C VAL A 16 3.44 7.92 -6.58
N SER A 17 2.79 6.78 -6.75
CA SER A 17 1.42 6.73 -7.25
C SER A 17 0.58 5.79 -6.39
N SER A 18 -0.47 6.35 -5.79
CA SER A 18 -1.38 5.52 -4.98
C SER A 18 -2.10 4.49 -5.84
N ASN A 19 -2.38 4.81 -7.10
CA ASN A 19 -3.01 3.86 -8.01
C ASN A 19 -2.11 2.64 -8.23
N ASN A 20 -0.82 2.87 -8.43
CA ASN A 20 0.15 1.79 -8.57
C ASN A 20 0.20 0.93 -7.31
N CYS A 21 0.25 1.59 -6.17
CA CYS A 21 0.25 0.90 -4.88
C CYS A 21 -1.00 0.04 -4.72
N ALA A 22 -2.17 0.60 -5.02
CA ALA A 22 -3.44 -0.13 -4.93
C ALA A 22 -3.45 -1.35 -5.86
N ASN A 23 -2.93 -1.19 -7.09
CA ASN A 23 -2.88 -2.30 -8.03
C ASN A 23 -2.00 -3.43 -7.52
N VAL A 24 -0.83 -3.08 -6.97
CA VAL A 24 0.06 -4.10 -6.39
C VAL A 24 -0.61 -4.75 -5.19
N CYS A 25 -1.29 -3.97 -4.36
CA CYS A 25 -1.98 -4.51 -3.19
C CYS A 25 -3.07 -5.51 -3.59
N ARG A 26 -3.76 -5.26 -4.69
CA ARG A 26 -4.77 -6.19 -5.18
C ARG A 26 -4.16 -7.54 -5.55
N THR A 27 -2.92 -7.56 -6.04
CA THR A 27 -2.23 -8.82 -6.33
C THR A 27 -1.84 -9.55 -5.04
N GLU A 28 -1.84 -8.87 -3.92
CA GLU A 28 -1.55 -9.45 -2.61
C GLU A 28 -2.83 -9.74 -1.81
N SER A 29 -3.97 -9.73 -2.47
CA SER A 29 -5.28 -10.01 -1.87
C SER A 29 -5.78 -8.90 -0.96
N PHE A 30 -5.34 -7.67 -1.19
CA PHE A 30 -5.86 -6.51 -0.50
C PHE A 30 -6.76 -5.71 -1.43
N PRO A 31 -7.90 -5.21 -0.96
CA PRO A 31 -8.81 -4.46 -1.82
C PRO A 31 -8.30 -3.08 -2.20
N ASP A 32 -7.38 -2.52 -1.42
CA ASP A 32 -6.92 -1.16 -1.66
C ASP A 32 -5.51 -0.96 -1.14
N GLY A 33 -4.94 0.18 -1.46
CA GLY A 33 -3.62 0.54 -0.99
C GLY A 33 -3.35 2.02 -1.20
N GLU A 34 -2.39 2.54 -0.45
CA GLU A 34 -2.01 3.95 -0.58
C GLU A 34 -0.54 4.15 -0.28
N CYS A 35 0.01 5.22 -0.83
CA CYS A 35 1.38 5.61 -0.53
C CYS A 35 1.41 6.44 0.74
N LYS A 36 2.37 6.16 1.59
CA LYS A 36 2.58 6.92 2.81
C LYS A 36 4.04 7.36 2.90
N SER A 37 4.25 8.58 3.37
CA SER A 37 5.58 9.08 3.62
C SER A 37 6.05 8.56 4.97
N HIS A 38 7.30 8.11 5.02
CA HIS A 38 7.90 7.62 6.26
C HIS A 38 9.32 8.16 6.32
N GLY A 39 9.47 9.32 6.94
CA GLY A 39 10.75 10.03 6.93
C GLY A 39 11.05 10.53 5.53
N LEU A 40 12.19 10.14 4.99
CA LEU A 40 12.60 10.50 3.64
C LEU A 40 12.12 9.47 2.60
N GLU A 41 11.45 8.43 3.04
CA GLU A 41 11.01 7.37 2.16
C GLU A 41 9.50 7.43 1.97
N ARG A 42 9.05 6.94 0.81
CA ARG A 42 7.64 6.74 0.55
C ARG A 42 7.40 5.26 0.32
N LYS A 43 6.47 4.71 1.07
CA LYS A 43 6.19 3.28 1.03
C LYS A 43 4.75 3.01 0.68
N CYS A 44 4.52 1.84 0.07
CA CYS A 44 3.19 1.41 -0.28
C CYS A 44 2.61 0.58 0.86
N PHE A 45 1.46 1.00 1.37
CA PHE A 45 0.73 0.26 2.39
C PHE A 45 -0.57 -0.24 1.82
N CYS A 46 -0.82 -1.51 1.98
CA CYS A 46 -2.07 -2.13 1.55
C CYS A 46 -3.10 -1.99 2.66
N LYS A 47 -4.34 -1.78 2.26
CA LYS A 47 -5.43 -1.51 3.19
C LYS A 47 -6.54 -2.53 2.98
N LYS A 48 -7.08 -3.02 4.08
CA LYS A 48 -8.22 -3.94 4.05
C LYS A 48 -9.12 -3.70 5.25
N VAL A 49 -10.35 -4.16 5.15
CA VAL A 49 -11.26 -4.16 6.28
C VAL A 49 -10.95 -5.36 7.17
N CYS A 50 -10.75 -5.09 8.44
CA CYS A 50 -10.44 -6.14 9.41
C CYS A 50 -11.71 -6.76 9.97
#